data_a49e242a830a8ac8135dd53e5cbf5aa8
#
_entry.id   a49e242a830a8ac8135dd53e5cbf5aa8
#
_cell.length_a   1.000
_cell.length_b   1.000
_cell.length_c   1.000
_cell.angle_alpha   90.00
_cell.angle_beta   90.00
_cell.angle_gamma   90.00
#
_symmetry.space_group_name_H-M   'P 1'
#
loop_
_entity.id
_entity.type
_entity.pdbx_description
1 polymer ?
#
loop_
_entity_poly.entity_id
_entity_poly.type
_entity_poly.pdbx_seq_one_letter_code
_entity_poly.pdbx_strand_id
1 'polypeptide(L)'
;QRQMCIRDRGKAFDNRAGLSVMIEAFKKLCREGHPNTLIAAATVQEEVGTRGARTAGVAMQPDCVIVLEGPPADDTPGFAVTDSQGALGGGVQIRLFDPTAIANPRLAALAEKTALDAGIPFQLTVRRSGGTDAAALHLSGKGVPSIVLGIPTRYIHAHNGVLDLRDYRAAVELTVALARSLDQEAVEALTHYLP
;
A
#
# COMPACT_ATOMS: atom_id res chain seq x y z
N GLN A 1 6.55 -5.99 34.40
CA GLN A 1 6.95 -6.03 32.99
C GLN A 1 5.84 -5.34 32.19
N ARG A 2 6.08 -4.11 31.70
CA ARG A 2 5.23 -3.52 30.68
C ARG A 2 5.49 -4.32 29.40
N GLN A 3 4.55 -5.22 29.05
CA GLN A 3 4.50 -5.71 27.69
C GLN A 3 4.33 -4.48 26.79
N MET A 4 5.34 -4.20 25.97
CA MET A 4 5.20 -3.22 24.91
C MET A 4 3.98 -3.64 24.07
N CYS A 5 2.94 -2.82 24.03
CA CYS A 5 1.79 -3.07 23.18
C CYS A 5 2.27 -3.12 21.73
N ILE A 6 2.34 -4.30 21.16
CA ILE A 6 2.64 -4.51 19.72
C ILE A 6 1.45 -4.06 18.87
N ARG A 7 0.25 -4.04 19.48
CA ARG A 7 -0.99 -3.57 18.86
C ARG A 7 -1.38 -2.22 19.42
N ASP A 8 -1.73 -1.30 18.55
CA ASP A 8 -2.18 0.02 18.93
C ASP A 8 -3.64 0.25 18.55
N ARG A 9 -4.28 1.16 19.26
CA ARG A 9 -5.67 1.56 19.06
C ARG A 9 -5.74 3.06 18.77
N GLY A 10 -6.41 3.42 17.69
CA GLY A 10 -6.52 4.82 17.29
C GLY A 10 -7.70 5.09 16.39
N LYS A 11 -7.93 6.37 16.13
CA LYS A 11 -8.97 6.84 15.21
C LYS A 11 -8.44 6.90 13.78
N ALA A 12 -9.29 6.52 12.83
CA ALA A 12 -9.06 6.71 11.41
C ALA A 12 -7.67 6.20 10.96
N PHE A 13 -7.32 4.97 11.34
CA PHE A 13 -6.15 4.31 10.77
C PHE A 13 -6.30 4.12 9.27
N ASP A 14 -7.49 3.96 8.81
CA ASP A 14 -7.92 4.21 7.46
C ASP A 14 -8.26 5.73 7.32
N ASN A 15 -7.41 6.59 6.64
CA ASN A 15 -6.10 6.13 6.14
C ASN A 15 -4.93 6.94 6.75
N ARG A 16 -4.98 7.27 8.04
CA ARG A 16 -3.84 7.92 8.73
C ARG A 16 -2.63 7.00 8.86
N ALA A 17 -2.83 5.69 8.88
CA ALA A 17 -1.73 4.74 8.91
C ALA A 17 -0.92 4.80 7.60
N GLY A 18 -1.59 4.75 6.45
CA GLY A 18 -0.94 4.92 5.14
C GLY A 18 -0.24 6.26 4.99
N LEU A 19 -0.88 7.36 5.43
CA LEU A 19 -0.25 8.68 5.45
C LEU A 19 1.02 8.70 6.31
N SER A 20 1.00 8.07 7.48
CA SER A 20 2.16 7.98 8.37
C SER A 20 3.29 7.16 7.75
N VAL A 21 2.98 6.03 7.10
CA VAL A 21 3.95 5.22 6.35
C VAL A 21 4.59 6.05 5.24
N MET A 22 3.79 6.80 4.47
CA MET A 22 4.29 7.69 3.42
C MET A 22 5.30 8.71 3.98
N ILE A 23 4.95 9.38 5.07
CA ILE A 23 5.82 10.39 5.69
C ILE A 23 7.14 9.78 6.17
N GLU A 24 7.10 8.63 6.85
CA GLU A 24 8.31 7.98 7.36
C GLU A 24 9.19 7.42 6.23
N ALA A 25 8.58 6.79 5.22
CA ALA A 25 9.31 6.29 4.06
C ALA A 25 9.95 7.44 3.27
N PHE A 26 9.21 8.53 3.03
CA PHE A 26 9.72 9.71 2.33
C PHE A 26 10.91 10.34 3.06
N LYS A 27 10.80 10.55 4.39
CA LYS A 27 11.91 11.05 5.20
C LYS A 27 13.15 10.16 5.13
N LYS A 28 12.96 8.85 5.13
CA LYS A 28 14.05 7.89 5.04
C LYS A 28 14.71 7.92 3.67
N LEU A 29 13.93 7.92 2.59
CA LEU A 29 14.42 8.01 1.22
C LEU A 29 15.17 9.32 0.95
N CYS A 30 14.66 10.46 1.41
CA CYS A 30 15.35 11.74 1.29
C CYS A 30 16.71 11.78 1.99
N ARG A 31 16.87 11.06 3.11
CA ARG A 31 18.14 11.01 3.85
C ARG A 31 19.14 10.01 3.27
N GLU A 32 18.65 8.88 2.79
CA GLU A 32 19.48 7.73 2.41
C GLU A 32 19.69 7.61 0.89
N GLY A 33 18.94 8.40 0.10
CA GLY A 33 19.00 8.41 -1.35
C GLY A 33 18.07 7.39 -2.02
N HIS A 34 17.68 7.72 -3.24
CA HIS A 34 16.85 6.91 -4.14
C HIS A 34 17.16 7.27 -5.61
N PRO A 35 16.93 6.35 -6.57
CA PRO A 35 17.34 6.54 -7.98
C PRO A 35 16.32 7.30 -8.85
N ASN A 36 15.16 7.66 -8.31
CA ASN A 36 13.99 8.17 -9.04
C ASN A 36 13.59 9.57 -8.57
N THR A 37 12.65 10.21 -9.26
CA THR A 37 11.94 11.38 -8.74
C THR A 37 10.79 10.90 -7.88
N LEU A 38 10.82 11.19 -6.59
CA LEU A 38 9.82 10.75 -5.62
C LEU A 38 8.84 11.87 -5.29
N ILE A 39 7.55 11.60 -5.47
CA ILE A 39 6.46 12.52 -5.13
C ILE A 39 5.62 11.88 -4.04
N ALA A 40 5.53 12.51 -2.88
CA ALA A 40 4.62 12.10 -1.80
C ALA A 40 3.34 12.94 -1.89
N ALA A 41 2.20 12.27 -2.11
CA ALA A 41 0.90 12.92 -2.29
C ALA A 41 -0.10 12.44 -1.25
N ALA A 42 -0.62 13.34 -0.44
CA ALA A 42 -1.76 13.10 0.45
C ALA A 42 -3.04 13.57 -0.25
N THR A 43 -3.80 12.63 -0.76
CA THR A 43 -5.04 12.89 -1.49
C THR A 43 -6.21 13.09 -0.54
N VAL A 44 -7.24 13.78 -1.02
CA VAL A 44 -8.47 14.03 -0.27
C VAL A 44 -9.66 13.34 -0.92
N GLN A 45 -10.71 13.08 -0.12
CA GLN A 45 -11.98 12.57 -0.63
C GLN A 45 -11.87 11.18 -1.31
N GLU A 46 -11.04 10.29 -0.75
CA GLU A 46 -10.97 8.91 -1.20
C GLU A 46 -12.31 8.22 -0.99
N GLU A 47 -12.89 8.26 0.20
CA GLU A 47 -14.14 7.64 0.66
C GLU A 47 -15.42 8.05 -0.12
N VAL A 48 -15.33 9.08 -0.93
CA VAL A 48 -16.44 9.61 -1.74
C VAL A 48 -16.15 9.59 -3.24
N GLY A 49 -15.26 8.70 -3.66
CA GLY A 49 -14.98 8.41 -5.06
C GLY A 49 -13.60 8.84 -5.54
N THR A 50 -12.56 8.70 -4.71
CA THR A 50 -11.13 8.89 -5.08
C THR A 50 -10.83 10.21 -5.80
N ARG A 51 -11.54 11.28 -5.39
CA ARG A 51 -11.57 12.55 -6.14
C ARG A 51 -10.21 13.24 -6.16
N GLY A 52 -9.53 13.27 -5.03
CA GLY A 52 -8.19 13.83 -4.92
C GLY A 52 -7.16 13.07 -5.76
N ALA A 53 -7.25 11.75 -5.80
CA ALA A 53 -6.37 10.91 -6.60
C ALA A 53 -6.52 11.18 -8.10
N ARG A 54 -7.74 11.41 -8.60
CA ARG A 54 -7.98 11.77 -10.00
C ARG A 54 -7.24 13.05 -10.41
N THR A 55 -7.35 14.09 -9.59
CA THR A 55 -6.67 15.38 -9.86
C THR A 55 -5.17 15.27 -9.68
N ALA A 56 -4.73 14.51 -8.67
CA ALA A 56 -3.32 14.26 -8.40
C ALA A 56 -2.64 13.52 -9.57
N GLY A 57 -3.26 12.47 -10.10
CA GLY A 57 -2.75 11.73 -11.24
C GLY A 57 -2.52 12.60 -12.48
N VAL A 58 -3.46 13.51 -12.75
CA VAL A 58 -3.33 14.46 -13.87
C VAL A 58 -2.21 15.48 -13.63
N ALA A 59 -2.09 15.99 -12.41
CA ALA A 59 -1.11 17.04 -12.10
C ALA A 59 0.33 16.50 -12.01
N MET A 60 0.50 15.28 -11.48
CA MET A 60 1.83 14.71 -11.23
C MET A 60 2.34 13.86 -12.39
N GLN A 61 1.46 13.29 -13.22
CA GLN A 61 1.81 12.42 -14.35
C GLN A 61 2.85 11.34 -13.97
N PRO A 62 2.57 10.50 -12.95
CA PRO A 62 3.56 9.55 -12.46
C PRO A 62 3.78 8.42 -13.48
N ASP A 63 5.01 7.88 -13.52
CA ASP A 63 5.35 6.69 -14.30
C ASP A 63 4.97 5.38 -13.57
N CYS A 64 4.89 5.45 -12.24
CA CYS A 64 4.52 4.33 -11.37
C CYS A 64 3.92 4.85 -10.06
N VAL A 65 3.00 4.10 -9.45
CA VAL A 65 2.34 4.52 -8.21
C VAL A 65 2.34 3.40 -7.16
N ILE A 66 2.75 3.76 -5.95
CA ILE A 66 2.55 2.96 -4.74
C ILE A 66 1.46 3.66 -3.91
N VAL A 67 0.30 3.04 -3.78
CA VAL A 67 -0.78 3.51 -2.91
C VAL A 67 -0.61 2.88 -1.54
N LEU A 68 -0.66 3.71 -0.49
CA LEU A 68 -0.54 3.26 0.89
C LEU A 68 -1.90 3.35 1.57
N GLU A 69 -2.35 2.23 2.15
CA GLU A 69 -3.74 2.10 2.60
C GLU A 69 -3.85 1.42 3.97
N GLY A 70 -4.98 1.64 4.65
CA GLY A 70 -5.35 0.97 5.89
C GLY A 70 -6.46 -0.07 5.70
N PRO A 71 -6.26 -1.14 4.91
CA PRO A 71 -7.32 -2.07 4.54
C PRO A 71 -7.81 -2.91 5.73
N PRO A 72 -9.03 -3.47 5.65
CA PRO A 72 -9.54 -4.34 6.69
C PRO A 72 -8.67 -5.59 6.89
N ALA A 73 -8.44 -5.92 8.16
CA ALA A 73 -7.99 -7.23 8.59
C ALA A 73 -9.23 -8.10 8.87
N ASP A 74 -9.38 -9.18 8.09
CA ASP A 74 -10.53 -10.08 8.16
C ASP A 74 -10.23 -11.26 9.10
N ASP A 75 -9.70 -10.97 10.28
CA ASP A 75 -9.23 -11.95 11.26
C ASP A 75 -9.95 -11.84 12.61
N THR A 76 -11.13 -11.20 12.62
CA THR A 76 -11.97 -11.11 13.81
C THR A 76 -12.87 -12.35 13.95
N PRO A 77 -13.33 -12.68 15.17
CA PRO A 77 -14.27 -13.78 15.37
C PRO A 77 -15.50 -13.64 14.47
N GLY A 78 -15.86 -14.72 13.79
CA GLY A 78 -16.97 -14.76 12.84
C GLY A 78 -16.57 -14.71 11.36
N PHE A 79 -15.33 -14.37 11.03
CA PHE A 79 -14.82 -14.58 9.68
C PHE A 79 -14.40 -16.03 9.47
N ALA A 80 -14.85 -16.62 8.36
CA ALA A 80 -14.32 -17.92 7.95
C ALA A 80 -12.88 -17.77 7.46
N VAL A 81 -12.03 -18.75 7.75
CA VAL A 81 -10.61 -18.74 7.31
C VAL A 81 -10.50 -18.59 5.79
N THR A 82 -11.45 -19.18 5.05
CA THR A 82 -11.54 -19.09 3.59
C THR A 82 -11.89 -17.70 3.06
N ASP A 83 -12.45 -16.84 3.89
CA ASP A 83 -12.87 -15.48 3.53
C ASP A 83 -11.88 -14.42 4.04
N SER A 84 -10.97 -14.80 4.93
CA SER A 84 -9.94 -13.93 5.45
C SER A 84 -8.91 -13.61 4.35
N GLN A 85 -8.71 -12.33 4.11
CA GLN A 85 -7.78 -11.82 3.08
C GLN A 85 -6.62 -11.05 3.69
N GLY A 86 -6.50 -11.07 5.01
CA GLY A 86 -5.41 -10.46 5.74
C GLY A 86 -5.62 -10.53 7.24
N ALA A 87 -4.54 -10.58 7.98
CA ALA A 87 -4.55 -10.71 9.44
C ALA A 87 -3.56 -9.74 10.09
N LEU A 88 -3.87 -9.30 11.31
CA LEU A 88 -2.92 -8.53 12.12
C LEU A 88 -1.70 -9.40 12.47
N GLY A 89 -0.53 -8.84 12.31
CA GLY A 89 0.75 -9.51 12.60
C GLY A 89 1.24 -10.42 11.47
N GLY A 90 0.53 -10.45 10.33
CA GLY A 90 0.94 -11.19 9.14
C GLY A 90 1.84 -10.42 8.19
N GLY A 91 2.16 -9.19 8.50
CA GLY A 91 2.95 -8.30 7.65
C GLY A 91 2.12 -7.36 6.77
N VAL A 92 2.80 -6.57 5.96
CA VAL A 92 2.16 -5.64 5.03
C VAL A 92 1.36 -6.41 3.96
N GLN A 93 0.17 -5.92 3.62
CA GLN A 93 -0.62 -6.48 2.53
C GLN A 93 -0.11 -5.95 1.19
N ILE A 94 0.25 -6.84 0.28
CA ILE A 94 0.47 -6.54 -1.14
C ILE A 94 -0.83 -6.91 -1.86
N ARG A 95 -1.59 -5.90 -2.29
CA ARG A 95 -2.89 -6.12 -2.93
C ARG A 95 -2.71 -6.40 -4.42
N LEU A 96 -3.15 -7.57 -4.84
CA LEU A 96 -3.09 -7.99 -6.25
C LEU A 96 -4.32 -7.56 -7.03
N PHE A 97 -5.47 -7.51 -6.35
CA PHE A 97 -6.76 -7.21 -6.98
C PHE A 97 -7.75 -6.64 -5.95
N ASP A 98 -8.56 -5.71 -6.41
CA ASP A 98 -9.87 -5.37 -5.86
C ASP A 98 -10.84 -5.02 -7.03
N PRO A 99 -12.16 -4.85 -6.78
CA PRO A 99 -13.12 -4.60 -7.86
C PRO A 99 -12.86 -3.34 -8.68
N THR A 100 -11.99 -2.45 -8.22
CA THR A 100 -11.72 -1.15 -8.86
C THR A 100 -10.33 -1.07 -9.50
N ALA A 101 -9.40 -1.97 -9.15
CA ALA A 101 -8.04 -1.95 -9.68
C ALA A 101 -7.39 -3.33 -9.65
N ILE A 102 -6.64 -3.63 -10.70
CA ILE A 102 -5.73 -4.78 -10.76
C ILE A 102 -4.32 -4.25 -10.66
N ALA A 103 -3.53 -4.76 -9.72
CA ALA A 103 -2.13 -4.39 -9.60
C ALA A 103 -1.38 -4.74 -10.89
N ASN A 104 -0.44 -3.89 -11.29
CA ASN A 104 0.46 -4.25 -12.39
C ASN A 104 1.24 -5.52 -11.99
N PRO A 105 1.19 -6.61 -12.80
CA PRO A 105 1.74 -7.90 -12.39
C PRO A 105 3.26 -7.89 -12.20
N ARG A 106 3.99 -7.08 -12.98
CA ARG A 106 5.44 -6.94 -12.82
C ARG A 106 5.79 -6.15 -11.57
N LEU A 107 5.03 -5.10 -11.28
CA LEU A 107 5.21 -4.33 -10.04
C LEU A 107 4.85 -5.16 -8.80
N ALA A 108 3.80 -5.99 -8.88
CA ALA A 108 3.45 -6.91 -7.81
C ALA A 108 4.55 -7.95 -7.57
N ALA A 109 5.07 -8.56 -8.64
CA ALA A 109 6.20 -9.49 -8.55
C ALA A 109 7.47 -8.83 -7.99
N LEU A 110 7.74 -7.58 -8.39
CA LEU A 110 8.87 -6.81 -7.85
C LEU A 110 8.69 -6.53 -6.36
N ALA A 111 7.48 -6.15 -5.92
CA ALA A 111 7.19 -5.92 -4.50
C ALA A 111 7.34 -7.20 -3.66
N GLU A 112 6.82 -8.32 -4.15
CA GLU A 112 6.97 -9.63 -3.50
C GLU A 112 8.45 -10.04 -3.40
N LYS A 113 9.19 -9.96 -4.51
CA LYS A 113 10.62 -10.25 -4.53
C LYS A 113 11.38 -9.35 -3.57
N THR A 114 11.11 -8.06 -3.56
CA THR A 114 11.75 -7.09 -2.67
C THR A 114 11.48 -7.43 -1.20
N ALA A 115 10.25 -7.82 -0.86
CA ALA A 115 9.91 -8.23 0.50
C ALA A 115 10.64 -9.52 0.91
N LEU A 116 10.70 -10.52 0.03
CA LEU A 116 11.42 -11.78 0.27
C LEU A 116 12.92 -11.55 0.46
N ASP A 117 13.56 -10.81 -0.44
CA ASP A 117 14.99 -10.53 -0.40
C ASP A 117 15.41 -9.76 0.87
N ALA A 118 14.54 -8.88 1.36
CA ALA A 118 14.77 -8.09 2.56
C ALA A 118 14.27 -8.75 3.86
N GLY A 119 13.63 -9.92 3.79
CA GLY A 119 13.04 -10.60 4.94
C GLY A 119 11.88 -9.82 5.59
N ILE A 120 11.16 -9.02 4.82
CA ILE A 120 10.03 -8.21 5.28
C ILE A 120 8.76 -9.07 5.27
N PRO A 121 8.04 -9.19 6.41
CA PRO A 121 6.79 -9.95 6.45
C PRO A 121 5.73 -9.31 5.56
N PHE A 122 5.05 -10.11 4.74
CA PHE A 122 3.98 -9.63 3.86
C PHE A 122 2.88 -10.69 3.67
N GLN A 123 1.74 -10.23 3.15
CA GLN A 123 0.59 -11.04 2.79
C GLN A 123 0.12 -10.65 1.39
N LEU A 124 -0.09 -11.60 0.50
CA LEU A 124 -0.75 -11.36 -0.78
C LEU A 124 -2.26 -11.31 -0.57
N THR A 125 -2.93 -10.29 -1.09
CA THR A 125 -4.36 -10.10 -0.86
C THR A 125 -5.14 -9.86 -2.15
N VAL A 126 -6.36 -10.43 -2.16
CA VAL A 126 -7.38 -10.24 -3.21
C VAL A 126 -8.66 -9.83 -2.51
N ARG A 127 -9.18 -8.64 -2.83
CA ARG A 127 -10.39 -8.11 -2.19
C ARG A 127 -11.63 -8.34 -3.06
N ARG A 128 -12.75 -8.74 -2.44
CA ARG A 128 -14.04 -8.92 -3.12
C ARG A 128 -14.88 -7.63 -3.16
N SER A 129 -14.54 -6.65 -2.34
CA SER A 129 -15.26 -5.37 -2.20
C SER A 129 -14.31 -4.26 -1.79
N GLY A 130 -14.74 -3.03 -1.97
CA GLY A 130 -13.97 -1.82 -1.70
C GLY A 130 -13.02 -1.48 -2.84
N GLY A 131 -12.41 -0.33 -2.74
CA GLY A 131 -11.41 0.19 -3.67
C GLY A 131 -10.40 1.04 -2.90
N THR A 132 -9.55 1.73 -3.61
CA THR A 132 -8.56 2.67 -3.07
C THR A 132 -8.28 3.75 -4.12
N ASP A 133 -7.43 4.69 -3.81
CA ASP A 133 -6.95 5.68 -4.77
C ASP A 133 -6.29 5.06 -6.02
N ALA A 134 -5.90 3.79 -5.98
CA ALA A 134 -5.43 3.05 -7.15
C ALA A 134 -6.50 3.01 -8.25
N ALA A 135 -7.79 3.00 -7.90
CA ALA A 135 -8.91 3.05 -8.85
C ALA A 135 -8.86 4.23 -9.83
N ALA A 136 -8.36 5.37 -9.37
CA ALA A 136 -8.21 6.56 -10.18
C ALA A 136 -6.81 6.67 -10.82
N LEU A 137 -5.79 6.32 -10.04
CA LEU A 137 -4.40 6.53 -10.45
C LEU A 137 -3.97 5.60 -11.59
N HIS A 138 -4.38 4.31 -11.56
CA HIS A 138 -4.01 3.37 -12.62
C HIS A 138 -4.61 3.72 -13.99
N LEU A 139 -5.67 4.54 -14.02
CA LEU A 139 -6.32 5.03 -15.25
C LEU A 139 -5.79 6.40 -15.72
N SER A 140 -4.84 7.00 -15.00
CA SER A 140 -4.29 8.30 -15.38
C SER A 140 -3.49 8.22 -16.67
N GLY A 141 -3.64 9.24 -17.52
CA GLY A 141 -2.90 9.38 -18.77
C GLY A 141 -3.03 8.17 -19.70
N LYS A 142 -1.93 7.47 -19.94
CA LYS A 142 -1.87 6.24 -20.78
C LYS A 142 -2.08 4.95 -19.98
N GLY A 143 -2.41 5.07 -18.73
CA GLY A 143 -2.39 4.00 -17.75
C GLY A 143 -1.07 4.01 -16.96
N VAL A 144 -1.17 3.87 -15.63
CA VAL A 144 -0.02 3.96 -14.72
C VAL A 144 0.12 2.65 -13.95
N PRO A 145 1.26 1.94 -14.04
CA PRO A 145 1.55 0.80 -13.19
C PRO A 145 1.33 1.16 -11.72
N SER A 146 0.41 0.47 -11.08
CA SER A 146 0.00 0.81 -9.71
C SER A 146 -0.04 -0.44 -8.84
N ILE A 147 0.29 -0.26 -7.56
CA ILE A 147 0.21 -1.28 -6.52
C ILE A 147 -0.32 -0.66 -5.23
N VAL A 148 -1.03 -1.44 -4.44
CA VAL A 148 -1.47 -1.03 -3.11
C VAL A 148 -0.71 -1.81 -2.05
N LEU A 149 -0.06 -1.11 -1.14
CA LEU A 149 0.55 -1.66 0.07
C LEU A 149 -0.34 -1.28 1.27
N GLY A 150 -0.83 -2.28 1.98
CA GLY A 150 -1.81 -2.09 3.04
C GLY A 150 -1.28 -2.43 4.43
N ILE A 151 -1.64 -1.61 5.42
CA ILE A 151 -1.43 -1.90 6.84
C ILE A 151 -2.70 -2.54 7.38
N PRO A 152 -2.73 -3.86 7.66
CA PRO A 152 -3.94 -4.53 8.12
C PRO A 152 -4.54 -3.81 9.34
N THR A 153 -5.80 -3.43 9.26
CA THR A 153 -6.48 -2.68 10.31
C THR A 153 -7.82 -3.33 10.63
N ARG A 154 -8.07 -3.68 11.90
CA ARG A 154 -9.40 -4.11 12.35
C ARG A 154 -10.29 -2.90 12.59
N TYR A 155 -11.58 -3.07 12.33
CA TYR A 155 -12.63 -2.09 12.62
C TYR A 155 -12.43 -0.77 11.88
N ILE A 156 -12.04 -0.83 10.59
CA ILE A 156 -12.06 0.35 9.73
C ILE A 156 -13.49 0.92 9.66
N HIS A 157 -13.63 2.19 9.28
CA HIS A 157 -14.91 2.91 9.23
C HIS A 157 -15.65 2.96 10.59
N ALA A 158 -14.94 2.73 11.69
CA ALA A 158 -15.45 2.83 13.05
C ALA A 158 -14.69 3.86 13.88
N HIS A 159 -15.20 4.17 15.09
CA HIS A 159 -14.56 5.17 15.95
C HIS A 159 -13.14 4.82 16.39
N ASN A 160 -12.81 3.53 16.45
CA ASN A 160 -11.50 3.05 16.85
C ASN A 160 -11.09 1.87 15.98
N GLY A 161 -9.93 1.98 15.36
CA GLY A 161 -9.25 0.88 14.69
C GLY A 161 -8.19 0.23 15.59
N VAL A 162 -7.75 -0.94 15.19
CA VAL A 162 -6.62 -1.65 15.80
C VAL A 162 -5.68 -2.09 14.70
N LEU A 163 -4.40 -1.77 14.82
CA LEU A 163 -3.33 -2.25 13.95
C LEU A 163 -2.20 -2.91 14.75
N ASP A 164 -1.34 -3.64 14.06
CA ASP A 164 -0.11 -4.18 14.63
C ASP A 164 1.08 -3.33 14.18
N LEU A 165 1.88 -2.85 15.12
CA LEU A 165 3.04 -2.02 14.81
C LEU A 165 4.12 -2.75 14.02
N ARG A 166 4.11 -4.09 14.01
CA ARG A 166 5.02 -4.87 13.16
C ARG A 166 4.62 -4.75 11.69
N ASP A 167 3.31 -4.80 11.40
CA ASP A 167 2.79 -4.63 10.04
C ASP A 167 3.03 -3.21 9.53
N TYR A 168 2.87 -2.21 10.42
CA TYR A 168 3.21 -0.82 10.10
C TYR A 168 4.70 -0.65 9.74
N ARG A 169 5.60 -1.25 10.52
CA ARG A 169 7.05 -1.21 10.24
C ARG A 169 7.36 -1.92 8.93
N ALA A 170 6.78 -3.09 8.71
CA ALA A 170 6.92 -3.83 7.45
C ALA A 170 6.46 -3.00 6.25
N ALA A 171 5.35 -2.24 6.39
CA ALA A 171 4.89 -1.34 5.34
C ALA A 171 5.87 -0.19 5.05
N VAL A 172 6.46 0.42 6.09
CA VAL A 172 7.51 1.44 5.90
C VAL A 172 8.74 0.85 5.19
N GLU A 173 9.21 -0.30 5.67
CA GLU A 173 10.39 -0.97 5.13
C GLU A 173 10.20 -1.40 3.68
N LEU A 174 9.05 -2.01 3.36
CA LEU A 174 8.73 -2.41 1.99
C LEU A 174 8.57 -1.20 1.06
N THR A 175 7.92 -0.14 1.51
CA THR A 175 7.77 1.09 0.71
C THR A 175 9.13 1.69 0.37
N VAL A 176 10.05 1.75 1.34
CA VAL A 176 11.42 2.23 1.12
C VAL A 176 12.20 1.33 0.17
N ALA A 177 12.17 0.03 0.41
CA ALA A 177 12.92 -0.93 -0.40
C ALA A 177 12.41 -0.98 -1.85
N LEU A 178 11.08 -0.99 -2.02
CA LEU A 178 10.45 -0.98 -3.33
C LEU A 178 10.74 0.33 -4.10
N ALA A 179 10.63 1.49 -3.45
CA ALA A 179 10.95 2.77 -4.08
C ALA A 179 12.42 2.83 -4.54
N ARG A 180 13.34 2.19 -3.83
CA ARG A 180 14.75 2.09 -4.23
C ARG A 180 15.00 1.16 -5.40
N SER A 181 14.18 0.13 -5.56
CA SER A 181 14.29 -0.82 -6.68
C SER A 181 13.63 -0.30 -7.97
N LEU A 182 12.92 0.83 -7.91
CA LEU A 182 12.25 1.47 -9.05
C LEU A 182 13.17 2.51 -9.68
N ASP A 183 14.28 2.08 -10.28
CA ASP A 183 15.08 2.92 -11.17
C ASP A 183 14.43 3.03 -12.56
N GLN A 184 15.06 3.75 -13.48
CA GLN A 184 14.53 3.97 -14.82
C GLN A 184 14.27 2.65 -15.56
N GLU A 185 15.21 1.71 -15.53
CA GLU A 185 15.10 0.42 -16.21
C GLU A 185 13.95 -0.42 -15.64
N ALA A 186 13.84 -0.47 -14.31
CA ALA A 186 12.76 -1.18 -13.63
C ALA A 186 11.38 -0.59 -13.97
N VAL A 187 11.26 0.74 -13.98
CA VAL A 187 9.99 1.41 -14.32
C VAL A 187 9.61 1.19 -15.78
N GLU A 188 10.55 1.32 -16.72
CA GLU A 188 10.31 1.02 -18.13
C GLU A 188 9.86 -0.43 -18.33
N ALA A 189 10.48 -1.38 -17.62
CA ALA A 189 10.11 -2.78 -17.67
C ALA A 189 8.68 -3.07 -17.21
N LEU A 190 8.05 -2.22 -16.37
CA LEU A 190 6.68 -2.44 -15.90
C LEU A 190 5.63 -2.44 -17.02
N THR A 191 5.90 -1.79 -18.14
CA THR A 191 4.96 -1.64 -19.27
C THR A 191 5.36 -2.45 -20.51
N HIS A 192 6.53 -3.08 -20.52
CA HIS A 192 6.99 -3.92 -21.63
C HIS A 192 6.46 -5.35 -21.47
N TYR A 193 5.30 -5.63 -22.06
CA TYR A 193 4.65 -6.97 -22.00
C TYR A 193 5.02 -7.89 -23.17
N LEU A 194 5.62 -7.36 -24.20
CA LEU A 194 6.07 -8.12 -25.37
C LEU A 194 7.60 -8.26 -25.36
N PRO A 195 8.13 -9.38 -25.83
CA PRO A 195 9.55 -9.60 -26.00
C PRO A 195 10.16 -8.69 -27.07
#